data_bb47f2767eba04199fb2dcde8addf0fb
#
_entry.id   bb47f2767eba04199fb2dcde8addf0fb
#
_cell.length_a   1.000
_cell.length_b   1.000
_cell.length_c   1.000
_cell.angle_alpha   90.00
_cell.angle_beta   90.00
_cell.angle_gamma   90.00
#
_symmetry.space_group_name_H-M   'P 1'
#
loop_
_entity.id
_entity.type
_entity.pdbx_description
1 polymer ?
#
loop_
_entity_poly.entity_id
_entity_poly.type
_entity_poly.pdbx_seq_one_letter_code
_entity_poly.pdbx_strand_id
1 'polypeptide(L)'
;MKTPPTAASNTDCKETPLLFEDLGSRKVVVDFSGGSLSSDGGALLLRQVDVNLGLTQTLAQCFTDHRQQTFVDPALPELLAQRIYGLGLGYEDLNDHHDLRLDPLLAAACNKSDPLGEDRFNPAHRGIALSGASTLNRLELSNNRNSRCHKLPHDPAKIEGCLLQMGVRCLPKHAVEVVVDLDAMGHLVHGTQEGRHFNAYYDDYGYLPLYVFVGAIPLWAQLRTADHGAAHGVVPALEKIVAAIRKRCRQARILVRGDSGFGREEIMA
;
A
#
# COMPACT_ATOMS: atom_id res chain seq x y z
N MET A 1 -6.53 29.81 38.15
CA MET A 1 -6.02 28.45 37.97
C MET A 1 -7.11 27.64 37.33
N LYS A 2 -7.00 27.34 36.04
CA LYS A 2 -7.91 26.42 35.32
C LYS A 2 -7.33 25.03 35.42
N THR A 3 -8.04 24.11 36.03
CA THR A 3 -7.74 22.69 36.05
C THR A 3 -7.68 22.16 34.62
N PRO A 4 -6.67 21.37 34.24
CA PRO A 4 -6.66 20.75 32.92
C PRO A 4 -7.82 19.73 32.82
N PRO A 5 -8.38 19.51 31.63
CA PRO A 5 -9.42 18.52 31.46
C PRO A 5 -8.84 17.14 31.80
N THR A 6 -9.50 16.47 32.72
CA THR A 6 -9.28 15.08 33.06
C THR A 6 -9.34 14.28 31.77
N ALA A 7 -8.30 13.46 31.52
CA ALA A 7 -8.30 12.47 30.47
C ALA A 7 -9.62 11.72 30.50
N ALA A 8 -10.24 11.55 29.35
CA ALA A 8 -11.43 10.72 29.23
C ALA A 8 -11.09 9.37 29.84
N SER A 9 -11.65 9.13 31.01
CA SER A 9 -11.64 7.82 31.63
C SER A 9 -12.19 6.85 30.58
N ASN A 10 -11.54 5.71 30.40
CA ASN A 10 -12.22 4.52 29.92
C ASN A 10 -13.64 4.62 30.42
N THR A 11 -14.59 4.69 29.51
CA THR A 11 -15.98 4.54 29.87
C THR A 11 -16.06 3.17 30.49
N ASP A 12 -15.95 3.10 31.80
CA ASP A 12 -16.41 1.98 32.59
C ASP A 12 -17.92 1.88 32.30
N CYS A 13 -18.25 1.34 31.15
CA CYS A 13 -19.55 0.81 30.85
C CYS A 13 -19.73 -0.37 31.82
N LYS A 14 -20.12 -0.02 33.05
CA LYS A 14 -20.50 -1.04 34.02
C LYS A 14 -21.50 -1.93 33.32
N GLU A 15 -21.27 -3.20 33.48
CA GLU A 15 -21.96 -4.38 32.97
C GLU A 15 -23.50 -4.44 33.24
N THR A 16 -24.18 -3.31 33.16
CA THR A 16 -25.62 -3.31 33.27
C THR A 16 -26.19 -3.42 31.86
N PRO A 17 -26.64 -4.59 31.45
CA PRO A 17 -27.18 -4.77 30.11
C PRO A 17 -28.40 -3.88 29.93
N LEU A 18 -28.51 -3.28 28.74
CA LEU A 18 -29.72 -2.57 28.36
C LEU A 18 -30.79 -3.57 27.98
N LEU A 19 -31.92 -3.48 28.68
CA LEU A 19 -33.08 -4.33 28.39
C LEU A 19 -34.01 -3.58 27.45
N PHE A 20 -34.38 -4.23 26.38
CA PHE A 20 -35.39 -3.75 25.43
C PHE A 20 -36.65 -4.56 25.54
N GLU A 21 -37.74 -4.09 24.95
CA GLU A 21 -38.97 -4.89 24.85
C GLU A 21 -38.71 -6.20 24.10
N ASP A 22 -39.32 -7.26 24.58
CA ASP A 22 -39.16 -8.58 23.99
C ASP A 22 -39.73 -8.64 22.57
N LEU A 23 -39.02 -9.30 21.67
CA LEU A 23 -39.49 -9.60 20.33
C LEU A 23 -40.22 -10.94 20.31
N GLY A 24 -41.51 -10.91 20.63
CA GLY A 24 -42.29 -12.11 20.85
C GLY A 24 -41.80 -12.91 22.04
N SER A 25 -41.35 -14.15 21.81
CA SER A 25 -40.80 -15.02 22.89
C SER A 25 -39.29 -14.82 23.12
N ARG A 26 -38.65 -13.89 22.40
CA ARG A 26 -37.20 -13.67 22.49
C ARG A 26 -36.88 -12.44 23.31
N LYS A 27 -36.10 -12.61 24.36
CA LYS A 27 -35.55 -11.50 25.13
C LYS A 27 -34.44 -10.79 24.29
N VAL A 28 -34.49 -9.47 24.30
CA VAL A 28 -33.46 -8.64 23.69
C VAL A 28 -32.64 -8.02 24.80
N VAL A 29 -31.36 -8.34 24.82
CA VAL A 29 -30.37 -7.80 25.75
C VAL A 29 -29.23 -7.21 24.95
N VAL A 30 -28.81 -5.99 25.26
CA VAL A 30 -27.67 -5.35 24.67
C VAL A 30 -26.68 -5.02 25.78
N ASP A 31 -25.45 -5.42 25.60
CA ASP A 31 -24.35 -5.07 26.49
C ASP A 31 -23.14 -4.59 25.68
N PHE A 32 -22.14 -4.06 26.37
CA PHE A 32 -20.89 -3.55 25.76
C PHE A 32 -19.68 -4.39 26.21
N SER A 33 -19.89 -5.67 26.49
CA SER A 33 -18.86 -6.62 26.93
C SER A 33 -18.06 -7.24 25.77
N GLY A 34 -18.30 -6.82 24.54
CA GLY A 34 -17.70 -7.40 23.32
C GLY A 34 -16.19 -7.20 23.16
N GLY A 35 -15.56 -6.37 24.00
CA GLY A 35 -14.13 -6.08 23.89
C GLY A 35 -13.78 -5.24 22.65
N SER A 36 -12.55 -5.38 22.17
CA SER A 36 -12.10 -4.70 20.95
C SER A 36 -12.58 -5.45 19.71
N LEU A 37 -13.28 -4.74 18.83
CA LEU A 37 -13.82 -5.27 17.58
C LEU A 37 -13.05 -4.69 16.40
N SER A 38 -12.92 -5.46 15.32
CA SER A 38 -12.41 -5.01 14.03
C SER A 38 -13.42 -5.37 12.94
N SER A 39 -13.67 -4.42 12.03
CA SER A 39 -14.43 -4.68 10.80
C SER A 39 -13.55 -5.27 9.69
N ASP A 40 -12.23 -5.23 9.86
CA ASP A 40 -11.24 -5.45 8.81
C ASP A 40 -10.61 -6.85 8.85
N GLY A 41 -11.41 -7.89 9.09
CA GLY A 41 -10.97 -9.29 9.11
C GLY A 41 -10.21 -9.72 7.83
N GLY A 42 -10.43 -9.03 6.72
CA GLY A 42 -9.70 -9.21 5.46
C GLY A 42 -8.19 -8.94 5.56
N ALA A 43 -7.74 -8.16 6.56
CA ALA A 43 -6.31 -7.90 6.82
C ALA A 43 -5.51 -9.20 7.00
N LEU A 44 -6.11 -10.25 7.58
CA LEU A 44 -5.46 -11.53 7.77
C LEU A 44 -5.17 -12.26 6.45
N LEU A 45 -6.06 -12.11 5.45
CA LEU A 45 -5.84 -12.66 4.10
C LEU A 45 -4.72 -11.91 3.39
N LEU A 46 -4.71 -10.58 3.48
CA LEU A 46 -3.63 -9.76 2.92
C LEU A 46 -2.27 -10.13 3.53
N ARG A 47 -2.24 -10.27 4.87
CA ARG A 47 -1.04 -10.75 5.57
C ARG A 47 -0.58 -12.12 5.08
N GLN A 48 -1.50 -13.06 4.88
CA GLN A 48 -1.14 -14.40 4.40
C GLN A 48 -0.52 -14.35 2.99
N VAL A 49 -1.07 -13.52 2.11
CA VAL A 49 -0.51 -13.28 0.77
C VAL A 49 0.86 -12.62 0.88
N ASP A 50 1.02 -11.61 1.71
CA ASP A 50 2.30 -10.93 1.92
C ASP A 50 3.37 -11.89 2.45
N VAL A 51 3.06 -12.71 3.45
CA VAL A 51 3.99 -13.73 3.98
C VAL A 51 4.44 -14.70 2.88
N ASN A 52 3.52 -15.14 2.03
CA ASN A 52 3.83 -16.07 0.94
C ASN A 52 4.69 -15.43 -0.16
N LEU A 53 4.46 -14.15 -0.47
CA LEU A 53 5.19 -13.41 -1.49
C LEU A 53 6.48 -12.79 -0.94
N GLY A 54 6.52 -12.45 0.34
CA GLY A 54 7.56 -11.65 0.97
C GLY A 54 7.54 -10.19 0.50
N LEU A 55 6.33 -9.64 0.20
CA LEU A 55 6.16 -8.32 -0.43
C LEU A 55 6.75 -7.21 0.44
N THR A 56 6.25 -7.05 1.66
CA THR A 56 6.69 -5.95 2.55
C THR A 56 8.16 -6.06 2.91
N GLN A 57 8.68 -7.27 3.12
CA GLN A 57 10.08 -7.52 3.41
C GLN A 57 10.99 -7.18 2.22
N THR A 58 10.58 -7.56 1.01
CA THR A 58 11.36 -7.26 -0.20
C THR A 58 11.29 -5.77 -0.52
N LEU A 59 10.11 -5.15 -0.38
CA LEU A 59 9.92 -3.73 -0.62
C LEU A 59 10.73 -2.89 0.39
N ALA A 60 10.83 -3.30 1.64
CA ALA A 60 11.64 -2.63 2.65
C ALA A 60 13.12 -2.50 2.24
N GLN A 61 13.65 -3.44 1.45
CA GLN A 61 15.03 -3.40 0.94
C GLN A 61 15.24 -2.32 -0.14
N CYS A 62 14.15 -1.76 -0.67
CA CYS A 62 14.20 -0.64 -1.62
C CYS A 62 14.38 0.71 -0.92
N PHE A 63 14.29 0.75 0.40
CA PHE A 63 14.42 1.95 1.23
C PHE A 63 15.74 1.94 2.00
N THR A 64 16.19 3.14 2.35
CA THR A 64 17.28 3.33 3.32
C THR A 64 16.71 3.96 4.57
N ASP A 65 16.81 3.28 5.72
CA ASP A 65 16.27 3.79 6.98
C ASP A 65 17.34 4.55 7.77
N HIS A 66 17.23 5.88 7.74
CA HIS A 66 18.12 6.80 8.48
C HIS A 66 17.56 7.19 9.87
N ARG A 67 16.49 6.53 10.32
CA ARG A 67 15.99 6.76 11.68
C ARG A 67 16.97 6.17 12.71
N GLN A 68 16.96 6.75 13.90
CA GLN A 68 17.79 6.23 15.00
C GLN A 68 17.15 4.93 15.52
N GLN A 69 17.75 3.81 15.17
CA GLN A 69 17.18 2.46 15.37
C GLN A 69 16.79 2.15 16.81
N THR A 70 17.49 2.71 17.80
CA THR A 70 17.16 2.54 19.24
C THR A 70 15.76 3.05 19.61
N PHE A 71 15.24 4.01 18.85
CA PHE A 71 13.93 4.65 19.10
C PHE A 71 12.93 4.42 17.97
N VAL A 72 13.24 3.49 17.08
CA VAL A 72 12.34 3.18 15.95
C VAL A 72 11.21 2.29 16.43
N ASP A 73 10.02 2.82 16.39
CA ASP A 73 8.75 2.11 16.47
C ASP A 73 7.71 2.92 15.67
N PRO A 74 7.12 2.31 14.64
CA PRO A 74 7.28 0.95 14.12
C PRO A 74 8.49 0.77 13.21
N ALA A 75 8.88 -0.51 12.99
CA ALA A 75 9.89 -0.89 12.01
C ALA A 75 9.40 -0.59 10.58
N LEU A 76 10.33 -0.45 9.63
CA LEU A 76 9.98 -0.13 8.24
C LEU A 76 9.04 -1.16 7.58
N PRO A 77 9.23 -2.49 7.72
CA PRO A 77 8.29 -3.47 7.20
C PRO A 77 6.88 -3.33 7.80
N GLU A 78 6.76 -2.97 9.08
CA GLU A 78 5.45 -2.73 9.73
C GLU A 78 4.75 -1.49 9.16
N LEU A 79 5.49 -0.41 8.87
CA LEU A 79 4.94 0.78 8.21
C LEU A 79 4.43 0.46 6.82
N LEU A 80 5.21 -0.29 6.04
CA LEU A 80 4.82 -0.72 4.70
C LEU A 80 3.61 -1.64 4.75
N ALA A 81 3.57 -2.61 5.67
CA ALA A 81 2.43 -3.49 5.86
C ALA A 81 1.17 -2.69 6.21
N GLN A 82 1.26 -1.77 7.17
CA GLN A 82 0.14 -0.93 7.57
C GLN A 82 -0.44 -0.16 6.37
N ARG A 83 0.43 0.45 5.56
CA ARG A 83 -0.03 1.23 4.41
C ARG A 83 -0.59 0.36 3.29
N ILE A 84 0.09 -0.72 2.93
CA ILE A 84 -0.31 -1.64 1.85
C ILE A 84 -1.62 -2.35 2.23
N TYR A 85 -1.75 -2.81 3.47
CA TYR A 85 -2.98 -3.47 3.91
C TYR A 85 -4.14 -2.46 3.99
N GLY A 86 -3.89 -1.24 4.48
CA GLY A 86 -4.89 -0.17 4.46
C GLY A 86 -5.42 0.08 3.04
N LEU A 87 -4.53 0.23 2.05
CA LEU A 87 -4.92 0.37 0.64
C LEU A 87 -5.72 -0.85 0.14
N GLY A 88 -5.26 -2.06 0.47
CA GLY A 88 -5.94 -3.31 0.08
C GLY A 88 -7.31 -3.50 0.74
N LEU A 89 -7.58 -2.84 1.86
CA LEU A 89 -8.86 -2.80 2.54
C LEU A 89 -9.77 -1.65 2.06
N GLY A 90 -9.26 -0.77 1.19
CA GLY A 90 -10.01 0.35 0.61
C GLY A 90 -9.78 1.70 1.31
N TYR A 91 -8.84 1.78 2.24
CA TYR A 91 -8.47 3.03 2.92
C TYR A 91 -7.39 3.79 2.14
N GLU A 92 -7.80 4.56 1.18
CA GLU A 92 -6.90 5.32 0.30
C GLU A 92 -6.35 6.57 1.00
N ASP A 93 -7.17 7.24 1.81
CA ASP A 93 -6.79 8.44 2.52
C ASP A 93 -5.91 8.13 3.74
N LEU A 94 -4.81 8.87 3.88
CA LEU A 94 -3.96 8.77 5.07
C LEU A 94 -4.68 9.17 6.36
N ASN A 95 -5.73 10.00 6.28
CA ASN A 95 -6.50 10.40 7.44
C ASN A 95 -7.24 9.22 8.08
N ASP A 96 -7.61 8.19 7.32
CA ASP A 96 -8.23 6.96 7.85
C ASP A 96 -7.33 6.30 8.91
N HIS A 97 -6.02 6.50 8.80
CA HIS A 97 -5.08 5.99 9.78
C HIS A 97 -5.13 6.70 11.15
N HIS A 98 -5.96 7.72 11.32
CA HIS A 98 -6.28 8.23 12.66
C HIS A 98 -7.09 7.22 13.47
N ASP A 99 -7.95 6.46 12.82
CA ASP A 99 -8.77 5.41 13.42
C ASP A 99 -8.12 4.04 13.29
N LEU A 100 -7.63 3.67 12.10
CA LEU A 100 -6.97 2.40 11.84
C LEU A 100 -5.78 2.11 12.76
N ARG A 101 -5.07 3.14 13.25
CA ARG A 101 -3.95 2.96 14.20
C ARG A 101 -4.38 2.39 15.56
N LEU A 102 -5.67 2.39 15.85
CA LEU A 102 -6.26 1.84 17.07
C LEU A 102 -6.75 0.40 16.88
N ASP A 103 -6.77 -0.11 15.64
CA ASP A 103 -7.26 -1.46 15.35
C ASP A 103 -6.23 -2.53 15.73
N PRO A 104 -6.52 -3.39 16.73
CA PRO A 104 -5.58 -4.40 17.19
C PRO A 104 -5.40 -5.54 16.18
N LEU A 105 -6.42 -5.83 15.35
CA LEU A 105 -6.30 -6.86 14.33
C LEU A 105 -5.35 -6.43 13.20
N LEU A 106 -5.49 -5.19 12.72
CA LEU A 106 -4.57 -4.63 11.75
C LEU A 106 -3.14 -4.56 12.31
N ALA A 107 -3.00 -4.19 13.59
CA ALA A 107 -1.70 -4.18 14.27
C ALA A 107 -1.06 -5.58 14.33
N ALA A 108 -1.85 -6.61 14.68
CA ALA A 108 -1.39 -8.00 14.65
C ALA A 108 -1.05 -8.46 13.23
N ALA A 109 -1.86 -8.08 12.23
CA ALA A 109 -1.58 -8.36 10.82
C ALA A 109 -0.25 -7.72 10.36
N CYS A 110 0.08 -6.53 10.86
CA CYS A 110 1.35 -5.83 10.61
C CYS A 110 2.53 -6.36 11.44
N ASN A 111 2.38 -7.47 12.15
CA ASN A 111 3.40 -8.09 13.02
C ASN A 111 3.83 -7.24 14.22
N LYS A 112 2.95 -6.37 14.73
CA LYS A 112 3.23 -5.67 15.99
C LYS A 112 3.31 -6.66 17.14
N SER A 113 4.38 -6.55 17.94
CA SER A 113 4.56 -7.37 19.15
C SER A 113 3.53 -7.04 20.24
N ASP A 114 3.11 -5.78 20.28
CA ASP A 114 2.04 -5.28 21.15
C ASP A 114 0.91 -4.69 20.30
N PRO A 115 -0.08 -5.50 19.90
CA PRO A 115 -1.20 -5.05 19.07
C PRO A 115 -2.15 -4.08 19.77
N LEU A 116 -2.13 -4.03 21.09
CA LEU A 116 -2.95 -3.10 21.87
C LEU A 116 -2.25 -1.78 22.15
N GLY A 117 -0.94 -1.70 21.93
CA GLY A 117 -0.15 -0.48 22.17
C GLY A 117 -0.01 -0.13 23.65
N GLU A 118 -0.08 -1.12 24.54
CA GLU A 118 -0.01 -0.91 26.00
C GLU A 118 1.42 -0.58 26.46
N ASP A 119 2.42 -1.14 25.79
CA ASP A 119 3.86 -1.01 26.13
C ASP A 119 4.49 0.28 25.60
N ARG A 120 3.70 1.25 25.12
CA ARG A 120 4.23 2.51 24.62
C ARG A 120 4.99 3.27 25.68
N PHE A 121 6.24 3.67 25.35
CA PHE A 121 7.08 4.45 26.22
C PHE A 121 6.42 5.77 26.66
N ASN A 122 5.76 6.46 25.72
CA ASN A 122 4.99 7.66 26.04
C ASN A 122 3.57 7.28 26.50
N PRO A 123 3.20 7.57 27.77
CA PRO A 123 1.85 7.24 28.26
C PRO A 123 0.72 7.84 27.46
N ALA A 124 0.94 9.00 26.82
CA ALA A 124 -0.07 9.64 25.95
C ALA A 124 -0.33 8.85 24.64
N HIS A 125 0.52 7.89 24.30
CA HIS A 125 0.38 7.04 23.12
C HIS A 125 -0.07 5.62 23.46
N ARG A 126 -0.36 5.31 24.71
CA ARG A 126 -0.89 3.99 25.10
C ARG A 126 -2.27 3.78 24.47
N GLY A 127 -2.52 2.55 24.04
CA GLY A 127 -3.71 2.21 23.25
C GLY A 127 -3.57 2.52 21.76
N ILE A 128 -2.39 2.97 21.29
CA ILE A 128 -2.13 3.30 19.88
C ILE A 128 -1.03 2.36 19.37
N ALA A 129 -1.41 1.27 18.72
CA ALA A 129 -0.45 0.27 18.26
C ALA A 129 0.28 0.67 16.97
N LEU A 130 -0.42 1.32 16.04
CA LEU A 130 0.08 1.62 14.69
C LEU A 130 0.39 3.11 14.51
N SER A 131 0.92 3.45 13.35
CA SER A 131 1.29 4.81 12.98
C SER A 131 0.11 5.66 12.54
N GLY A 132 0.14 6.94 12.89
CA GLY A 132 -0.83 7.90 12.35
C GLY A 132 -0.44 8.43 10.97
N ALA A 133 -1.36 9.16 10.34
CA ALA A 133 -1.26 9.75 9.01
C ALA A 133 0.05 10.50 8.74
N SER A 134 0.54 11.30 9.68
CA SER A 134 1.78 12.07 9.49
C SER A 134 3.04 11.21 9.37
N THR A 135 3.08 10.04 9.98
CA THR A 135 4.22 9.10 9.85
C THR A 135 4.18 8.42 8.50
N LEU A 136 3.00 7.99 8.06
CA LEU A 136 2.79 7.38 6.74
C LEU A 136 2.99 8.39 5.61
N ASN A 137 2.57 9.63 5.79
CA ASN A 137 2.87 10.71 4.84
C ASN A 137 4.38 10.89 4.63
N ARG A 138 5.18 10.82 5.70
CA ARG A 138 6.64 10.88 5.58
C ARG A 138 7.24 9.66 4.87
N LEU A 139 6.62 8.50 4.97
CA LEU A 139 7.00 7.32 4.21
C LEU A 139 6.74 7.52 2.71
N GLU A 140 5.55 7.98 2.34
CA GLU A 140 5.15 8.19 0.94
C GLU A 140 5.90 9.34 0.26
N LEU A 141 6.10 10.45 0.97
CA LEU A 141 6.81 11.61 0.44
C LEU A 141 8.34 11.52 0.58
N SER A 142 8.87 10.42 1.08
CA SER A 142 10.31 10.18 1.10
C SER A 142 10.81 10.03 -0.34
N ASN A 143 11.53 11.04 -0.81
CA ASN A 143 12.28 10.94 -2.04
C ASN A 143 13.68 10.36 -1.76
N ASN A 144 14.52 10.26 -2.76
CA ASN A 144 15.89 9.76 -2.63
C ASN A 144 16.85 10.71 -1.88
N ARG A 145 16.33 11.73 -1.17
CA ARG A 145 17.10 12.66 -0.36
C ARG A 145 16.75 12.50 1.11
N ASN A 146 17.76 12.25 1.94
CA ASN A 146 17.61 12.27 3.38
C ASN A 146 17.46 13.72 3.88
N SER A 147 16.49 13.97 4.74
CA SER A 147 16.25 15.25 5.38
C SER A 147 15.87 15.07 6.85
N ARG A 148 15.74 16.17 7.59
CA ARG A 148 15.29 16.13 8.99
C ARG A 148 13.94 15.41 9.17
N CYS A 149 13.03 15.58 8.20
CA CYS A 149 11.66 15.03 8.27
C CYS A 149 11.51 13.74 7.45
N HIS A 150 12.29 13.56 6.37
CA HIS A 150 12.20 12.43 5.45
C HIS A 150 13.45 11.56 5.61
N LYS A 151 13.33 10.52 6.43
CA LYS A 151 14.45 9.64 6.82
C LYS A 151 14.35 8.24 6.21
N LEU A 152 13.42 8.06 5.28
CA LEU A 152 13.15 6.80 4.60
C LEU A 152 13.23 6.96 3.07
N PRO A 153 14.36 7.49 2.54
CA PRO A 153 14.50 7.60 1.10
C PRO A 153 14.43 6.22 0.44
N HIS A 154 13.82 6.17 -0.74
CA HIS A 154 13.65 4.96 -1.51
C HIS A 154 14.35 5.08 -2.87
N ASP A 155 14.62 3.92 -3.47
CA ASP A 155 15.17 3.78 -4.81
C ASP A 155 14.04 3.32 -5.76
N PRO A 156 13.53 4.21 -6.64
CA PRO A 156 12.44 3.86 -7.56
C PRO A 156 12.76 2.67 -8.47
N ALA A 157 14.01 2.57 -8.94
CA ALA A 157 14.42 1.48 -9.83
C ALA A 157 14.41 0.12 -9.10
N LYS A 158 14.74 0.10 -7.80
CA LYS A 158 14.61 -1.10 -6.98
C LYS A 158 13.15 -1.48 -6.75
N ILE A 159 12.25 -0.51 -6.55
CA ILE A 159 10.81 -0.75 -6.39
C ILE A 159 10.24 -1.37 -7.69
N GLU A 160 10.56 -0.78 -8.86
CA GLU A 160 10.19 -1.33 -10.16
C GLU A 160 10.71 -2.77 -10.33
N GLY A 161 11.98 -3.01 -10.00
CA GLY A 161 12.59 -4.33 -10.04
C GLY A 161 11.97 -5.34 -9.07
N CYS A 162 11.56 -4.89 -7.88
CA CYS A 162 10.85 -5.69 -6.89
C CYS A 162 9.51 -6.18 -7.46
N LEU A 163 8.68 -5.26 -7.98
CA LEU A 163 7.39 -5.60 -8.58
C LEU A 163 7.55 -6.59 -9.74
N LEU A 164 8.51 -6.33 -10.64
CA LEU A 164 8.80 -7.20 -11.78
C LEU A 164 9.19 -8.62 -11.35
N GLN A 165 10.09 -8.74 -10.37
CA GLN A 165 10.54 -10.05 -9.89
C GLN A 165 9.40 -10.83 -9.22
N MET A 166 8.56 -10.16 -8.45
CA MET A 166 7.41 -10.77 -7.79
C MET A 166 6.37 -11.23 -8.81
N GLY A 167 6.00 -10.38 -9.75
CA GLY A 167 5.06 -10.73 -10.81
C GLY A 167 5.55 -11.90 -11.67
N VAL A 168 6.81 -11.86 -12.09
CA VAL A 168 7.40 -12.97 -12.87
C VAL A 168 7.45 -14.28 -12.09
N ARG A 169 7.66 -14.26 -10.77
CA ARG A 169 7.59 -15.48 -9.92
C ARG A 169 6.23 -16.13 -9.93
N CYS A 170 5.16 -15.37 -10.12
CA CYS A 170 3.79 -15.88 -10.23
C CYS A 170 3.50 -16.55 -11.58
N LEU A 171 4.33 -16.32 -12.61
CA LEU A 171 4.14 -16.95 -13.92
C LEU A 171 4.45 -18.46 -13.87
N PRO A 172 3.69 -19.30 -14.62
CA PRO A 172 3.99 -20.72 -14.76
C PRO A 172 5.38 -20.93 -15.39
N LYS A 173 6.22 -21.81 -14.80
CA LYS A 173 7.58 -22.08 -15.31
C LYS A 173 7.61 -22.60 -16.75
N HIS A 174 6.57 -23.29 -17.17
CA HIS A 174 6.45 -23.96 -18.48
C HIS A 174 5.36 -23.32 -19.34
N ALA A 175 5.15 -22.00 -19.20
CA ALA A 175 4.23 -21.29 -20.07
C ALA A 175 4.67 -21.44 -21.53
N VAL A 176 3.74 -21.82 -22.40
CA VAL A 176 3.94 -21.90 -23.87
C VAL A 176 3.87 -20.50 -24.48
N GLU A 177 2.99 -19.67 -23.93
CA GLU A 177 2.79 -18.29 -24.35
C GLU A 177 2.61 -17.39 -23.13
N VAL A 178 3.14 -16.18 -23.22
CA VAL A 178 2.97 -15.10 -22.24
C VAL A 178 2.52 -13.86 -23.00
N VAL A 179 1.30 -13.42 -22.73
CA VAL A 179 0.73 -12.18 -23.28
C VAL A 179 1.02 -11.05 -22.31
N VAL A 180 1.79 -10.09 -22.77
CA VAL A 180 2.18 -8.88 -22.01
C VAL A 180 1.31 -7.73 -22.46
N ASP A 181 0.45 -7.27 -21.56
CA ASP A 181 -0.50 -6.19 -21.81
C ASP A 181 0.07 -4.86 -21.34
N LEU A 182 0.17 -3.91 -22.26
CA LEU A 182 0.57 -2.53 -21.99
C LEU A 182 -0.67 -1.67 -21.77
N ASP A 183 -0.66 -0.90 -20.72
CA ASP A 183 -1.72 0.06 -20.40
C ASP A 183 -1.14 1.39 -19.92
N ALA A 184 -1.72 2.49 -20.38
CA ALA A 184 -1.38 3.83 -19.94
C ALA A 184 -2.68 4.59 -19.66
N MET A 185 -2.99 4.74 -18.39
CA MET A 185 -4.22 5.35 -17.94
C MET A 185 -3.97 6.76 -17.40
N GLY A 186 -4.72 7.75 -17.89
CA GLY A 186 -4.67 9.11 -17.37
C GLY A 186 -5.20 9.18 -15.94
N HIS A 187 -4.38 9.64 -15.00
CA HIS A 187 -4.81 9.96 -13.64
C HIS A 187 -4.90 11.47 -13.49
N LEU A 188 -6.11 11.99 -13.63
CA LEU A 188 -6.40 13.41 -13.44
C LEU A 188 -6.23 13.77 -11.96
N VAL A 189 -5.67 14.95 -11.70
CA VAL A 189 -5.43 15.43 -10.33
C VAL A 189 -6.01 16.82 -10.13
N HIS A 190 -6.68 16.98 -9.01
CA HIS A 190 -7.19 18.26 -8.56
C HIS A 190 -6.19 18.90 -7.59
N GLY A 191 -5.65 20.05 -7.94
CA GLY A 191 -4.65 20.73 -7.12
C GLY A 191 -3.31 20.94 -7.83
N THR A 192 -2.25 21.27 -7.07
CA THR A 192 -0.95 21.68 -7.59
C THR A 192 0.16 20.68 -7.30
N GLN A 193 -0.13 19.38 -7.45
CA GLN A 193 0.84 18.32 -7.21
C GLN A 193 2.07 18.49 -8.11
N GLU A 194 3.24 18.24 -7.53
CA GLU A 194 4.52 18.32 -8.24
C GLU A 194 4.56 17.29 -9.39
N GLY A 195 4.97 17.73 -10.57
CA GLY A 195 5.12 16.85 -11.74
C GLY A 195 3.81 16.57 -12.49
N ARG A 196 2.66 17.18 -12.10
CA ARG A 196 1.48 17.15 -12.95
C ARG A 196 1.70 17.96 -14.21
N HIS A 197 1.24 17.45 -15.34
CA HIS A 197 1.27 18.14 -16.62
C HIS A 197 -0.10 18.11 -17.28
N PHE A 198 -0.36 19.11 -18.12
CA PHE A 198 -1.54 19.15 -18.97
C PHE A 198 -1.45 18.07 -20.05
N ASN A 199 -2.51 17.30 -20.21
CA ASN A 199 -2.61 16.31 -21.26
C ASN A 199 -3.76 16.67 -22.19
N ALA A 200 -3.44 17.00 -23.44
CA ALA A 200 -4.42 17.45 -24.42
C ALA A 200 -5.45 16.36 -24.81
N TYR A 201 -5.16 15.09 -24.63
CA TYR A 201 -6.09 14.01 -24.89
C TYR A 201 -7.19 13.94 -23.84
N TYR A 202 -6.84 14.18 -22.57
CA TYR A 202 -7.78 14.19 -21.45
C TYR A 202 -8.32 15.57 -21.12
N ASP A 203 -7.79 16.62 -21.77
CA ASP A 203 -8.13 18.04 -21.56
C ASP A 203 -8.04 18.48 -20.09
N ASP A 204 -7.05 17.93 -19.35
CA ASP A 204 -6.85 18.25 -17.93
C ASP A 204 -5.41 17.96 -17.50
N TYR A 205 -5.11 18.36 -16.26
CA TYR A 205 -3.81 18.13 -15.62
C TYR A 205 -3.78 16.79 -14.90
N GLY A 206 -2.68 16.06 -15.03
CA GLY A 206 -2.54 14.78 -14.35
C GLY A 206 -1.19 14.12 -14.57
N TYR A 207 -1.22 12.81 -14.38
CA TYR A 207 -0.12 11.88 -14.67
C TYR A 207 -0.60 10.85 -15.69
N LEU A 208 0.36 10.23 -16.39
CA LEU A 208 0.08 9.15 -17.34
C LEU A 208 0.96 7.92 -17.00
N PRO A 209 0.67 7.23 -15.88
CA PRO A 209 1.45 6.06 -15.49
C PRO A 209 1.38 4.96 -16.55
N LEU A 210 2.48 4.20 -16.64
CA LEU A 210 2.57 2.97 -17.44
C LEU A 210 2.37 1.77 -16.52
N TYR A 211 1.40 0.94 -16.86
CA TYR A 211 1.20 -0.35 -16.25
C TYR A 211 1.46 -1.46 -17.26
N VAL A 212 2.02 -2.58 -16.80
CA VAL A 212 2.19 -3.76 -17.63
C VAL A 212 1.75 -4.99 -16.86
N PHE A 213 0.91 -5.80 -17.49
CA PHE A 213 0.32 -6.98 -16.88
C PHE A 213 0.58 -8.24 -17.71
N VAL A 214 0.45 -9.40 -17.06
CA VAL A 214 0.22 -10.69 -17.69
C VAL A 214 -1.05 -11.28 -17.08
N GLY A 215 -2.17 -11.15 -17.79
CA GLY A 215 -3.49 -11.41 -17.21
C GLY A 215 -3.76 -10.51 -16.01
N ALA A 216 -3.97 -11.08 -14.83
CA ALA A 216 -4.18 -10.32 -13.59
C ALA A 216 -2.87 -10.03 -12.81
N ILE A 217 -1.71 -10.45 -13.32
CA ILE A 217 -0.43 -10.31 -12.61
C ILE A 217 0.24 -9.02 -13.05
N PRO A 218 0.43 -8.02 -12.18
CA PRO A 218 1.18 -6.81 -12.50
C PRO A 218 2.68 -7.15 -12.60
N LEU A 219 3.32 -6.70 -13.66
CA LEU A 219 4.76 -6.81 -13.86
C LEU A 219 5.49 -5.48 -13.73
N TRP A 220 4.80 -4.38 -14.05
CA TRP A 220 5.39 -3.05 -14.08
C TRP A 220 4.36 -2.00 -13.69
N ALA A 221 4.77 -1.04 -12.89
CA ALA A 221 4.03 0.16 -12.60
C ALA A 221 5.01 1.32 -12.48
N GLN A 222 4.88 2.31 -13.34
CA GLN A 222 5.76 3.47 -13.37
C GLN A 222 4.94 4.76 -13.47
N LEU A 223 5.08 5.62 -12.46
CA LEU A 223 4.50 6.95 -12.53
C LEU A 223 5.24 7.79 -13.57
N ARG A 224 4.49 8.36 -14.51
CA ARG A 224 5.02 9.24 -15.55
C ARG A 224 4.24 10.53 -15.58
N THR A 225 4.89 11.60 -16.00
CA THR A 225 4.23 12.88 -16.28
C THR A 225 3.33 12.79 -17.51
N ALA A 226 2.28 13.58 -17.56
CA ALA A 226 1.27 13.51 -18.62
C ALA A 226 1.63 14.33 -19.89
N ASP A 227 2.81 14.96 -19.94
CA ASP A 227 3.34 15.70 -21.09
C ASP A 227 3.91 14.81 -22.20
N HIS A 228 3.87 13.48 -22.00
CA HIS A 228 4.32 12.49 -22.95
C HIS A 228 3.18 11.60 -23.43
N GLY A 229 3.35 10.97 -24.59
CA GLY A 229 2.39 9.98 -25.10
C GLY A 229 2.51 8.62 -24.41
N ALA A 230 1.51 7.75 -24.60
CA ALA A 230 1.44 6.42 -23.99
C ALA A 230 2.70 5.56 -24.24
N ALA A 231 3.31 5.66 -25.42
CA ALA A 231 4.49 4.89 -25.82
C ALA A 231 5.79 5.32 -25.13
N HIS A 232 5.82 6.50 -24.49
CA HIS A 232 7.06 7.03 -23.90
C HIS A 232 7.61 6.08 -22.82
N GLY A 233 8.90 5.72 -22.92
CA GLY A 233 9.58 4.86 -21.95
C GLY A 233 9.17 3.38 -21.95
N VAL A 234 8.34 2.95 -22.90
CA VAL A 234 7.86 1.56 -22.99
C VAL A 234 8.97 0.60 -23.40
N VAL A 235 9.83 0.96 -24.37
CA VAL A 235 10.90 0.08 -24.87
C VAL A 235 11.85 -0.35 -23.75
N PRO A 236 12.46 0.56 -22.96
CA PRO A 236 13.33 0.14 -21.85
C PRO A 236 12.61 -0.64 -20.75
N ALA A 237 11.30 -0.43 -20.55
CA ALA A 237 10.51 -1.26 -19.64
C ALA A 237 10.32 -2.67 -20.21
N LEU A 238 9.94 -2.80 -21.48
CA LEU A 238 9.79 -4.08 -22.17
C LEU A 238 11.07 -4.90 -22.18
N GLU A 239 12.23 -4.28 -22.44
CA GLU A 239 13.52 -4.96 -22.39
C GLU A 239 13.74 -5.66 -21.03
N LYS A 240 13.51 -4.94 -19.93
CA LYS A 240 13.62 -5.49 -18.58
C LYS A 240 12.61 -6.61 -18.35
N ILE A 241 11.36 -6.40 -18.76
CA ILE A 241 10.25 -7.36 -18.58
C ILE A 241 10.53 -8.63 -19.38
N VAL A 242 10.85 -8.52 -20.66
CA VAL A 242 11.16 -9.65 -21.53
C VAL A 242 12.36 -10.43 -21.00
N ALA A 243 13.44 -9.74 -20.60
CA ALA A 243 14.60 -10.38 -20.00
C ALA A 243 14.25 -11.17 -18.72
N ALA A 244 13.37 -10.63 -17.87
CA ALA A 244 12.91 -11.31 -16.66
C ALA A 244 12.01 -12.51 -16.98
N ILE A 245 11.07 -12.38 -17.92
CA ILE A 245 10.22 -13.48 -18.39
C ILE A 245 11.09 -14.59 -18.99
N ARG A 246 12.09 -14.28 -19.82
CA ARG A 246 12.99 -15.25 -20.42
C ARG A 246 13.80 -16.06 -19.40
N LYS A 247 14.17 -15.45 -18.28
CA LYS A 247 14.83 -16.19 -17.18
C LYS A 247 13.91 -17.22 -16.54
N ARG A 248 12.60 -16.96 -16.49
CA ARG A 248 11.59 -17.83 -15.90
C ARG A 248 11.01 -18.84 -16.87
N CYS A 249 10.66 -18.36 -18.08
CA CYS A 249 9.95 -19.07 -19.12
C CYS A 249 10.78 -19.03 -20.42
N ARG A 250 11.85 -19.82 -20.50
CA ARG A 250 12.88 -19.71 -21.55
C ARG A 250 12.33 -19.83 -22.98
N GLN A 251 11.34 -20.69 -23.19
CA GLN A 251 10.83 -21.05 -24.52
C GLN A 251 9.44 -20.46 -24.80
N ALA A 252 8.87 -19.70 -23.86
CA ALA A 252 7.55 -19.12 -24.06
C ALA A 252 7.56 -18.17 -25.25
N ARG A 253 6.52 -18.23 -26.08
CA ARG A 253 6.23 -17.18 -27.03
C ARG A 253 5.77 -15.95 -26.24
N ILE A 254 6.43 -14.82 -26.39
CA ILE A 254 6.03 -13.56 -25.77
C ILE A 254 5.29 -12.74 -26.82
N LEU A 255 4.04 -12.42 -26.52
CA LEU A 255 3.19 -11.56 -27.32
C LEU A 255 2.97 -10.25 -26.54
N VAL A 256 3.28 -9.13 -27.15
CA VAL A 256 3.01 -7.81 -26.57
C VAL A 256 1.71 -7.27 -27.19
N ARG A 257 0.81 -6.80 -26.33
CA ARG A 257 -0.48 -6.25 -26.69
C ARG A 257 -0.65 -4.87 -26.03
N GLY A 258 -1.17 -3.92 -26.77
CA GLY A 258 -1.49 -2.57 -26.30
C GLY A 258 -2.55 -1.93 -27.20
N ASP A 259 -3.08 -0.80 -26.77
CA ASP A 259 -3.97 0.01 -27.60
C ASP A 259 -3.22 0.78 -28.70
N SER A 260 -3.93 1.59 -29.46
CA SER A 260 -3.34 2.39 -30.55
C SER A 260 -2.32 3.42 -30.06
N GLY A 261 -2.33 3.81 -28.80
CA GLY A 261 -1.36 4.72 -28.19
C GLY A 261 0.06 4.14 -28.16
N PHE A 262 0.18 2.80 -28.19
CA PHE A 262 1.45 2.06 -28.25
C PHE A 262 1.85 1.65 -29.69
N GLY A 263 1.04 1.95 -30.70
CA GLY A 263 1.32 1.63 -32.09
C GLY A 263 2.44 2.50 -32.66
N ARG A 264 3.68 2.32 -32.20
CA ARG A 264 4.87 3.03 -32.61
C ARG A 264 5.91 2.08 -33.18
N GLU A 265 6.63 2.54 -34.23
CA GLU A 265 7.65 1.73 -34.89
C GLU A 265 8.71 1.21 -33.92
N GLU A 266 9.14 2.05 -32.98
CA GLU A 266 10.14 1.73 -31.95
C GLU A 266 9.73 0.57 -31.00
N ILE A 267 8.42 0.32 -30.85
CA ILE A 267 7.89 -0.80 -30.04
C ILE A 267 7.70 -2.04 -30.91
N MET A 268 7.45 -1.86 -32.21
CA MET A 268 7.16 -2.94 -33.16
C MET A 268 8.41 -3.49 -33.85
N ALA A 269 9.51 -2.78 -33.81
CA ALA A 269 10.82 -3.18 -34.37
C ALA A 269 11.57 -4.14 -33.45
#